data_ac528baa6da3db57f582f2c152eb4219
#
_entry.id   ac528baa6da3db57f582f2c152eb4219
#
_cell.length_a   1.000
_cell.length_b   1.000
_cell.length_c   1.000
_cell.angle_alpha   90.00
_cell.angle_beta   90.00
_cell.angle_gamma   90.00
#
_symmetry.space_group_name_H-M   'P 1'
#
loop_
_entity.id
_entity.type
_entity.pdbx_description
1 polymer ?
#
loop_
_entity_poly.entity_id
_entity_poly.type
_entity_poly.pdbx_seq_one_letter_code
_entity_poly.pdbx_strand_id
1 'polypeptide(L)'
;MMKNTWKKGPGGILALILICALMLSGCGGKERTAPQATTPSSETVGTEEAQPAENSAPDGDSPAPGTLLESGSGLNENYYANVSYFGIASDVTDSSFVLGKDAMAFHGSEPVLGQIVIHYNENTAVKTAVLRGDTYEIYAASLDDLKKYGGDTAYMFDIVLEDPDAEELWATEIRISQFVTD
;
A
#
# COMPACT_ATOMS: atom_id res chain seq x y z
N MET A 1 51.24 8.91 17.52
CA MET A 1 50.40 9.26 18.68
C MET A 1 49.91 10.69 18.51
N MET A 2 48.75 10.89 18.00
CA MET A 2 48.08 12.20 17.94
C MET A 2 46.69 12.07 18.52
N LYS A 3 46.46 12.70 19.67
CA LYS A 3 45.19 12.72 20.39
C LYS A 3 44.37 13.90 19.86
N ASN A 4 43.27 13.64 19.15
CA ASN A 4 42.30 14.67 18.80
C ASN A 4 41.23 14.75 19.88
N THR A 5 41.28 15.80 20.65
CA THR A 5 40.27 16.20 21.62
C THR A 5 39.18 17.02 20.91
N TRP A 6 38.00 16.47 20.75
CA TRP A 6 36.83 17.23 20.32
C TRP A 6 36.19 17.92 21.53
N LYS A 7 36.21 19.24 21.49
CA LYS A 7 35.49 20.11 22.44
C LYS A 7 34.01 20.04 22.18
N LYS A 8 33.24 19.62 23.19
CA LYS A 8 31.79 19.77 23.26
C LYS A 8 31.46 21.24 23.48
N GLY A 9 30.75 21.86 22.55
CA GLY A 9 30.10 23.16 22.74
C GLY A 9 28.61 22.95 23.11
N PRO A 10 28.13 23.55 24.18
CA PRO A 10 26.71 23.60 24.48
C PRO A 10 26.12 24.90 23.92
N GLY A 11 25.02 24.80 23.17
CA GLY A 11 24.31 26.01 22.79
C GLY A 11 23.42 25.82 21.57
N GLY A 12 22.12 25.79 21.79
CA GLY A 12 21.17 26.00 20.67
C GLY A 12 19.89 25.19 20.70
N ILE A 13 19.29 24.98 21.85
CA ILE A 13 17.90 24.58 21.95
C ILE A 13 17.14 25.73 22.56
N LEU A 14 16.44 26.53 21.76
CA LEU A 14 15.30 27.35 22.17
C LEU A 14 14.83 28.18 20.95
N ALA A 15 13.64 27.89 20.51
CA ALA A 15 12.75 28.72 19.73
C ALA A 15 12.20 27.99 18.49
N LEU A 16 11.05 27.36 18.66
CA LEU A 16 9.91 27.46 17.76
C LEU A 16 8.73 26.59 18.24
N ILE A 17 8.27 26.92 19.45
CA ILE A 17 6.92 26.55 19.88
C ILE A 17 6.20 27.88 20.04
N LEU A 18 5.47 28.29 19.05
CA LEU A 18 4.32 29.18 19.11
C LEU A 18 3.84 29.47 17.69
N ILE A 19 2.69 28.99 17.35
CA ILE A 19 1.72 29.48 16.36
C ILE A 19 0.97 28.27 15.80
N CYS A 20 -0.13 27.95 16.43
CA CYS A 20 -1.35 27.43 15.80
C CYS A 20 -2.40 27.11 16.89
N ALA A 21 -2.81 28.19 17.58
CA ALA A 21 -4.10 28.22 18.24
C ALA A 21 -4.82 29.41 17.63
N LEU A 22 -5.88 29.14 16.89
CA LEU A 22 -6.98 30.03 16.55
C LEU A 22 -7.56 29.64 15.18
N MET A 23 -8.61 28.85 15.19
CA MET A 23 -9.77 28.90 14.31
C MET A 23 -10.82 27.88 14.79
N LEU A 24 -11.39 28.18 15.94
CA LEU A 24 -12.70 27.67 16.35
C LEU A 24 -13.64 28.86 16.29
N SER A 25 -14.51 28.91 15.28
CA SER A 25 -15.80 29.63 15.36
C SER A 25 -16.54 29.48 14.04
N GLY A 26 -17.69 28.86 14.06
CA GLY A 26 -18.59 28.76 12.91
C GLY A 26 -19.81 27.91 13.24
N CYS A 27 -20.54 28.33 14.27
CA CYS A 27 -21.88 27.85 14.59
C CYS A 27 -22.89 28.42 13.56
N GLY A 28 -23.86 27.63 13.09
CA GLY A 28 -24.92 28.10 12.21
C GLY A 28 -25.92 27.00 11.87
N GLY A 29 -26.84 26.72 12.76
CA GLY A 29 -27.98 25.84 12.53
C GLY A 29 -29.04 26.48 11.63
N LYS A 30 -29.83 25.63 10.99
CA LYS A 30 -31.28 25.85 10.72
C LYS A 30 -31.96 24.52 10.39
N GLU A 31 -32.82 24.12 11.32
CA GLU A 31 -33.94 23.21 11.09
C GLU A 31 -34.85 23.73 9.99
N ARG A 32 -35.36 22.81 9.15
CA ARG A 32 -36.74 22.89 8.62
C ARG A 32 -37.15 21.54 8.05
N THR A 33 -38.02 20.85 8.81
CA THR A 33 -39.37 20.40 8.45
C THR A 33 -39.55 19.51 7.23
N ALA A 34 -39.95 18.27 7.50
CA ALA A 34 -40.64 17.35 6.57
C ALA A 34 -42.05 17.85 6.24
N PRO A 35 -42.69 17.41 5.16
CA PRO A 35 -43.73 16.39 5.25
C PRO A 35 -43.65 15.29 4.16
N GLN A 36 -43.77 14.07 4.54
CA GLN A 36 -44.88 13.10 4.53
C GLN A 36 -45.53 12.77 3.17
N ALA A 37 -45.43 11.49 2.85
CA ALA A 37 -46.35 10.55 2.23
C ALA A 37 -46.63 10.62 0.72
N THR A 38 -46.28 9.53 0.05
CA THR A 38 -47.29 8.58 -0.51
C THR A 38 -46.60 7.36 -1.10
N THR A 39 -46.93 6.19 -0.59
CA THR A 39 -46.89 4.88 -1.27
C THR A 39 -48.04 4.79 -2.24
N PRO A 40 -48.00 3.97 -3.34
CA PRO A 40 -48.14 2.53 -3.17
C PRO A 40 -47.35 1.62 -4.16
N SER A 41 -46.95 0.50 -3.62
CA SER A 41 -47.13 -0.88 -4.11
C SER A 41 -46.94 -1.24 -5.59
N SER A 42 -45.99 -2.12 -5.85
CA SER A 42 -46.24 -3.40 -6.51
C SER A 42 -44.99 -4.28 -6.48
N GLU A 43 -45.18 -5.39 -5.85
CA GLU A 43 -44.54 -6.69 -5.93
C GLU A 43 -43.75 -6.98 -7.22
N THR A 44 -42.54 -7.54 -7.05
CA THR A 44 -42.28 -8.88 -7.60
C THR A 44 -41.08 -9.50 -6.87
N VAL A 45 -41.32 -10.61 -6.30
CA VAL A 45 -40.48 -11.61 -5.68
C VAL A 45 -39.33 -12.03 -6.61
N GLY A 46 -38.13 -12.04 -6.08
CA GLY A 46 -36.95 -12.67 -6.65
C GLY A 46 -35.98 -12.93 -5.55
N THR A 47 -36.24 -13.95 -4.75
CA THR A 47 -35.30 -14.54 -3.80
C THR A 47 -34.15 -15.14 -4.60
N GLU A 48 -32.98 -14.50 -4.58
CA GLU A 48 -31.73 -15.15 -4.95
C GLU A 48 -30.90 -15.23 -3.71
N GLU A 49 -30.88 -16.43 -3.20
CA GLU A 49 -30.19 -16.97 -2.05
C GLU A 49 -28.68 -16.72 -2.23
N ALA A 50 -28.09 -15.85 -1.41
CA ALA A 50 -26.65 -15.68 -1.33
C ALA A 50 -26.05 -16.97 -0.76
N GLN A 51 -25.51 -17.79 -1.63
CA GLN A 51 -24.69 -18.94 -1.29
C GLN A 51 -23.39 -18.45 -0.67
N PRO A 52 -22.97 -18.95 0.51
CA PRO A 52 -21.66 -18.64 1.06
C PRO A 52 -20.60 -19.20 0.11
N ALA A 53 -19.68 -18.37 -0.33
CA ALA A 53 -18.53 -18.80 -1.09
C ALA A 53 -17.74 -19.81 -0.23
N GLU A 54 -17.86 -21.06 -0.60
CA GLU A 54 -17.09 -22.17 -0.10
C GLU A 54 -15.63 -21.92 -0.47
N ASN A 55 -14.80 -21.76 0.54
CA ASN A 55 -13.36 -21.54 0.45
C ASN A 55 -12.71 -22.83 -0.06
N SER A 56 -12.74 -23.03 -1.38
CA SER A 56 -12.02 -24.12 -2.04
C SER A 56 -10.55 -23.74 -2.07
N ALA A 57 -9.75 -24.53 -1.37
CA ALA A 57 -8.29 -24.50 -1.49
C ALA A 57 -7.89 -24.64 -2.98
N PRO A 58 -6.93 -23.86 -3.47
CA PRO A 58 -6.55 -23.87 -4.86
C PRO A 58 -5.79 -25.13 -5.23
N ASP A 59 -6.42 -26.00 -5.99
CA ASP A 59 -5.70 -26.91 -6.87
C ASP A 59 -5.01 -26.05 -7.96
N GLY A 60 -3.71 -26.00 -7.85
CA GLY A 60 -2.64 -25.91 -8.87
C GLY A 60 -2.77 -25.07 -10.14
N ASP A 61 -3.69 -24.14 -10.30
CA ASP A 61 -3.79 -23.35 -11.53
C ASP A 61 -3.65 -21.84 -11.20
N SER A 62 -2.41 -21.42 -10.98
CA SER A 62 -2.12 -19.99 -10.86
C SER A 62 -2.47 -19.30 -12.19
N PRO A 63 -3.20 -18.17 -12.15
CA PRO A 63 -3.59 -17.46 -13.36
C PRO A 63 -2.35 -17.04 -14.18
N ALA A 64 -2.45 -17.14 -15.50
CA ALA A 64 -1.36 -16.78 -16.40
C ALA A 64 -0.96 -15.30 -16.18
N PRO A 65 0.36 -14.97 -16.25
CA PRO A 65 0.82 -13.59 -16.15
C PRO A 65 0.09 -12.65 -17.11
N GLY A 66 -0.30 -11.47 -16.63
CA GLY A 66 -1.09 -10.49 -17.39
C GLY A 66 -2.61 -10.69 -17.32
N THR A 67 -3.10 -11.73 -16.63
CA THR A 67 -4.53 -11.88 -16.38
C THR A 67 -5.00 -10.83 -15.37
N LEU A 68 -6.06 -10.07 -15.69
CA LEU A 68 -6.69 -9.14 -14.75
C LEU A 68 -7.30 -9.92 -13.58
N LEU A 69 -6.86 -9.61 -12.37
CA LEU A 69 -7.33 -10.24 -11.13
C LEU A 69 -8.36 -9.39 -10.43
N GLU A 70 -8.13 -8.08 -10.39
CA GLU A 70 -8.93 -7.15 -9.62
C GLU A 70 -8.90 -5.77 -10.27
N SER A 71 -9.98 -5.00 -10.13
CA SER A 71 -10.02 -3.57 -10.44
C SER A 71 -10.93 -2.85 -9.46
N GLY A 72 -10.59 -1.62 -9.12
CA GLY A 72 -11.36 -0.87 -8.13
C GLY A 72 -11.01 0.60 -8.06
N SER A 73 -11.56 1.25 -7.02
CA SER A 73 -11.29 2.62 -6.65
C SER A 73 -11.06 2.74 -5.14
N GLY A 74 -10.55 3.89 -4.68
CA GLY A 74 -10.18 4.08 -3.28
C GLY A 74 -8.79 3.53 -3.00
N LEU A 75 -7.74 4.12 -3.60
CA LEU A 75 -6.36 3.64 -3.44
C LEU A 75 -5.96 3.46 -1.97
N ASN A 76 -6.20 4.47 -1.13
CA ASN A 76 -5.78 4.42 0.27
C ASN A 76 -6.56 3.40 1.10
N GLU A 77 -7.84 3.24 0.82
CA GLU A 77 -8.76 2.44 1.63
C GLU A 77 -8.78 0.98 1.19
N ASN A 78 -8.56 0.72 -0.10
CA ASN A 78 -8.68 -0.61 -0.68
C ASN A 78 -7.32 -1.16 -1.15
N TYR A 79 -6.63 -0.44 -2.03
CA TYR A 79 -5.38 -0.93 -2.61
C TYR A 79 -4.24 -1.01 -1.59
N TYR A 80 -4.04 0.06 -0.79
CA TYR A 80 -2.98 0.13 0.22
C TYR A 80 -3.37 -0.41 1.60
N ALA A 81 -4.60 -0.89 1.79
CA ALA A 81 -5.11 -1.31 3.10
C ALA A 81 -4.21 -2.32 3.84
N ASN A 82 -3.58 -3.24 3.09
CA ASN A 82 -2.72 -4.29 3.64
C ASN A 82 -1.24 -4.12 3.28
N VAL A 83 -0.86 -3.02 2.67
CA VAL A 83 0.54 -2.77 2.29
C VAL A 83 1.32 -2.37 3.52
N SER A 84 2.35 -3.16 3.87
CA SER A 84 3.23 -2.90 5.00
C SER A 84 4.31 -1.89 4.65
N TYR A 85 4.97 -2.08 3.51
CA TYR A 85 6.02 -1.20 3.02
C TYR A 85 5.83 -0.93 1.52
N PHE A 86 6.26 0.24 1.06
CA PHE A 86 6.38 0.51 -0.37
C PHE A 86 7.63 1.33 -0.68
N GLY A 87 8.19 1.15 -1.87
CA GLY A 87 9.40 1.83 -2.29
C GLY A 87 9.94 1.27 -3.61
N ILE A 88 11.11 1.76 -4.02
CA ILE A 88 11.81 1.24 -5.18
C ILE A 88 12.67 0.06 -4.75
N ALA A 89 12.53 -1.07 -5.44
CA ALA A 89 13.33 -2.26 -5.20
C ALA A 89 14.65 -2.19 -5.97
N SER A 90 15.73 -2.70 -5.37
CA SER A 90 17.03 -2.88 -5.99
C SER A 90 17.67 -4.19 -5.52
N ASP A 91 18.81 -4.57 -6.10
CA ASP A 91 19.56 -5.78 -5.74
C ASP A 91 18.68 -7.05 -5.68
N VAL A 92 17.80 -7.21 -6.67
CA VAL A 92 16.88 -8.35 -6.74
C VAL A 92 17.65 -9.64 -7.01
N THR A 93 17.55 -10.59 -6.08
CA THR A 93 18.14 -11.95 -6.14
C THR A 93 17.06 -12.99 -6.43
N ASP A 94 17.30 -14.27 -6.19
CA ASP A 94 16.29 -15.34 -6.33
C ASP A 94 15.36 -15.45 -5.10
N SER A 95 15.70 -14.81 -3.98
CA SER A 95 14.98 -14.96 -2.71
C SER A 95 14.82 -13.66 -1.90
N SER A 96 15.36 -12.54 -2.38
CA SER A 96 15.29 -11.26 -1.67
C SER A 96 15.57 -10.09 -2.60
N PHE A 97 15.19 -8.90 -2.14
CA PHE A 97 15.60 -7.62 -2.71
C PHE A 97 15.75 -6.57 -1.61
N VAL A 98 16.39 -5.44 -1.94
CA VAL A 98 16.51 -4.29 -1.05
C VAL A 98 15.47 -3.26 -1.45
N LEU A 99 14.65 -2.83 -0.49
CA LEU A 99 13.69 -1.76 -0.69
C LEU A 99 14.29 -0.43 -0.20
N GLY A 100 14.20 0.61 -1.04
CA GLY A 100 14.61 1.97 -0.68
C GLY A 100 16.12 2.21 -0.64
N LYS A 101 16.97 1.39 -1.29
CA LYS A 101 18.43 1.57 -1.29
C LYS A 101 18.86 2.93 -1.85
N ASP A 102 18.36 3.28 -3.03
CA ASP A 102 18.66 4.54 -3.73
C ASP A 102 17.47 5.51 -3.70
N ALA A 103 16.44 5.18 -2.93
CA ALA A 103 15.22 5.95 -2.73
C ALA A 103 14.71 5.74 -1.30
N MET A 104 13.68 6.48 -0.90
CA MET A 104 13.02 6.22 0.37
C MET A 104 12.03 5.05 0.23
N ALA A 105 12.02 4.17 1.23
CA ALA A 105 10.89 3.29 1.49
C ALA A 105 9.96 3.93 2.52
N PHE A 106 8.70 3.50 2.55
CA PHE A 106 7.70 4.01 3.47
C PHE A 106 7.02 2.85 4.18
N HIS A 107 6.70 3.08 5.45
CA HIS A 107 5.78 2.26 6.23
C HIS A 107 4.54 3.10 6.53
N GLY A 108 3.43 2.76 5.92
CA GLY A 108 2.29 3.66 5.93
C GLY A 108 2.63 4.99 5.27
N SER A 109 2.48 6.10 5.99
CA SER A 109 2.81 7.45 5.50
C SER A 109 4.19 7.95 5.94
N GLU A 110 4.94 7.15 6.73
CA GLU A 110 6.21 7.59 7.32
C GLU A 110 7.41 7.06 6.53
N PRO A 111 8.41 7.91 6.22
CA PRO A 111 9.63 7.46 5.58
C PRO A 111 10.44 6.58 6.53
N VAL A 112 10.96 5.48 6.00
CA VAL A 112 11.81 4.55 6.74
C VAL A 112 13.28 4.89 6.50
N LEU A 113 14.01 5.02 7.60
CA LEU A 113 15.46 5.29 7.56
C LEU A 113 16.22 3.97 7.44
N GLY A 114 17.04 3.87 6.38
CA GLY A 114 17.88 2.71 6.13
C GLY A 114 17.38 1.81 5.01
N GLN A 115 18.15 0.75 4.78
CA GLN A 115 17.81 -0.27 3.79
C GLN A 115 16.92 -1.34 4.44
N ILE A 116 15.89 -1.75 3.74
CA ILE A 116 15.01 -2.83 4.15
C ILE A 116 15.25 -4.01 3.20
N VAL A 117 15.58 -5.16 3.76
CA VAL A 117 15.69 -6.42 3.01
C VAL A 117 14.34 -7.13 3.10
N ILE A 118 13.76 -7.40 1.95
CA ILE A 118 12.51 -8.18 1.83
C ILE A 118 12.84 -9.55 1.26
N HIS A 119 12.44 -10.59 1.97
CA HIS A 119 12.57 -11.98 1.55
C HIS A 119 11.29 -12.44 0.85
N TYR A 120 11.45 -13.33 -0.11
CA TYR A 120 10.34 -13.96 -0.82
C TYR A 120 10.69 -15.38 -1.27
N ASN A 121 9.70 -16.18 -1.61
CA ASN A 121 9.85 -17.54 -2.07
C ASN A 121 8.76 -17.90 -3.10
N GLU A 122 8.69 -19.16 -3.49
CA GLU A 122 7.73 -19.68 -4.47
C GLU A 122 6.25 -19.53 -4.07
N ASN A 123 5.97 -19.35 -2.78
CA ASN A 123 4.61 -19.12 -2.27
C ASN A 123 4.23 -17.64 -2.23
N THR A 124 5.17 -16.73 -2.52
CA THR A 124 4.90 -15.30 -2.55
C THR A 124 4.08 -14.95 -3.80
N ALA A 125 2.91 -14.37 -3.62
CA ALA A 125 2.09 -13.90 -4.73
C ALA A 125 2.73 -12.66 -5.37
N VAL A 126 2.99 -12.69 -6.68
CA VAL A 126 3.50 -11.53 -7.42
C VAL A 126 2.42 -11.01 -8.36
N LYS A 127 2.23 -9.72 -8.35
CA LYS A 127 1.21 -9.01 -9.15
C LYS A 127 1.82 -7.75 -9.76
N THR A 128 1.28 -7.29 -10.87
CA THR A 128 1.50 -5.94 -11.38
C THR A 128 0.26 -5.10 -11.15
N ALA A 129 0.43 -3.79 -10.95
CA ALA A 129 -0.70 -2.89 -10.78
C ALA A 129 -0.53 -1.62 -11.63
N VAL A 130 -1.64 -1.14 -12.18
CA VAL A 130 -1.72 0.15 -12.87
C VAL A 130 -2.62 1.06 -12.06
N LEU A 131 -2.06 2.18 -11.61
CA LEU A 131 -2.73 3.16 -10.75
C LEU A 131 -3.03 4.42 -11.56
N ARG A 132 -4.30 4.87 -11.59
CA ARG A 132 -4.76 6.07 -12.30
C ARG A 132 -5.67 6.89 -11.41
N GLY A 133 -5.23 8.07 -10.97
CA GLY A 133 -6.00 8.88 -10.04
C GLY A 133 -6.34 8.09 -8.79
N ASP A 134 -7.60 7.80 -8.54
CA ASP A 134 -8.09 7.00 -7.40
C ASP A 134 -8.48 5.56 -7.78
N THR A 135 -8.14 5.11 -8.98
CA THR A 135 -8.48 3.78 -9.48
C THR A 135 -7.25 2.89 -9.63
N TYR A 136 -7.47 1.58 -9.57
CA TYR A 136 -6.42 0.59 -9.75
C TYR A 136 -6.91 -0.62 -10.56
N GLU A 137 -5.97 -1.25 -11.25
CA GLU A 137 -6.12 -2.53 -11.91
C GLU A 137 -4.96 -3.43 -11.50
N ILE A 138 -5.24 -4.64 -11.03
CA ILE A 138 -4.24 -5.61 -10.59
C ILE A 138 -4.24 -6.81 -11.52
N TYR A 139 -3.05 -7.20 -11.97
CA TYR A 139 -2.85 -8.31 -12.90
C TYR A 139 -1.94 -9.37 -12.28
N ALA A 140 -2.14 -10.62 -12.65
CA ALA A 140 -1.22 -11.70 -12.31
C ALA A 140 0.17 -11.43 -12.90
N ALA A 141 1.21 -11.71 -12.12
CA ALA A 141 2.60 -11.61 -12.55
C ALA A 141 3.39 -12.82 -12.03
N SER A 142 4.66 -12.89 -12.38
CA SER A 142 5.57 -13.97 -12.00
C SER A 142 6.76 -13.45 -11.18
N LEU A 143 7.48 -14.34 -10.52
CA LEU A 143 8.72 -14.00 -9.82
C LEU A 143 9.78 -13.39 -10.76
N ASP A 144 9.77 -13.72 -12.06
CA ASP A 144 10.68 -13.14 -13.03
C ASP A 144 10.43 -11.64 -13.26
N ASP A 145 9.20 -11.18 -13.04
CA ASP A 145 8.85 -9.77 -13.14
C ASP A 145 9.54 -8.92 -12.06
N LEU A 146 9.87 -9.51 -10.89
CA LEU A 146 10.65 -8.81 -9.86
C LEU A 146 12.02 -8.38 -10.39
N LYS A 147 12.71 -9.27 -11.12
CA LYS A 147 14.01 -8.96 -11.72
C LYS A 147 13.90 -8.00 -12.90
N LYS A 148 12.80 -8.10 -13.65
CA LYS A 148 12.54 -7.23 -14.80
C LYS A 148 12.33 -5.78 -14.41
N TYR A 149 11.62 -5.54 -13.30
CA TYR A 149 11.26 -4.20 -12.86
C TYR A 149 12.11 -3.68 -11.69
N GLY A 150 12.93 -4.55 -11.06
CA GLY A 150 13.84 -4.15 -10.00
C GLY A 150 14.90 -3.17 -10.49
N GLY A 151 15.08 -2.07 -9.78
CA GLY A 151 15.99 -0.97 -10.13
C GLY A 151 15.39 0.07 -11.09
N ASP A 152 14.21 -0.16 -11.64
CA ASP A 152 13.51 0.82 -12.46
C ASP A 152 12.67 1.76 -11.59
N THR A 153 13.02 3.05 -11.59
CA THR A 153 12.36 4.07 -10.77
C THR A 153 10.95 4.44 -11.24
N ALA A 154 10.50 3.93 -12.39
CA ALA A 154 9.13 4.09 -12.86
C ALA A 154 8.14 3.16 -12.14
N TYR A 155 8.67 2.20 -11.38
CA TYR A 155 7.86 1.20 -10.67
C TYR A 155 8.08 1.28 -9.16
N MET A 156 6.99 1.16 -8.41
CA MET A 156 7.00 0.99 -6.97
C MET A 156 6.73 -0.48 -6.63
N PHE A 157 7.38 -0.97 -5.60
CA PHE A 157 7.11 -2.28 -5.04
C PHE A 157 6.30 -2.09 -3.76
N ASP A 158 5.07 -2.56 -3.75
CA ASP A 158 4.15 -2.50 -2.62
C ASP A 158 4.12 -3.88 -1.96
N ILE A 159 4.53 -3.95 -0.69
CA ILE A 159 4.84 -5.18 0.01
C ILE A 159 3.80 -5.48 1.07
N VAL A 160 3.20 -6.66 1.00
CA VAL A 160 2.38 -7.23 2.07
C VAL A 160 3.22 -8.29 2.79
N LEU A 161 3.44 -8.09 4.09
CA LEU A 161 4.25 -8.99 4.90
C LEU A 161 3.39 -10.00 5.65
N GLU A 162 3.98 -11.14 5.96
CA GLU A 162 3.39 -12.12 6.87
C GLU A 162 3.31 -11.57 8.29
N ASP A 163 4.43 -11.01 8.77
CA ASP A 163 4.55 -10.33 10.06
C ASP A 163 5.44 -9.08 9.89
N PRO A 164 4.87 -7.87 9.95
CA PRO A 164 5.64 -6.64 9.80
C PRO A 164 6.57 -6.32 10.98
N ASP A 165 6.41 -6.98 12.12
CA ASP A 165 7.22 -6.82 13.33
C ASP A 165 8.33 -7.88 13.46
N ALA A 166 8.45 -8.80 12.49
CA ALA A 166 9.46 -9.85 12.49
C ALA A 166 10.87 -9.29 12.25
N GLU A 167 11.90 -9.99 12.74
CA GLU A 167 13.31 -9.66 12.50
C GLU A 167 13.69 -9.84 11.01
N GLU A 168 13.15 -10.88 10.36
CA GLU A 168 13.25 -11.11 8.92
C GLU A 168 11.89 -10.85 8.27
N LEU A 169 11.86 -9.98 7.28
CA LEU A 169 10.64 -9.55 6.61
C LEU A 169 10.33 -10.43 5.41
N TRP A 170 9.34 -11.30 5.55
CA TRP A 170 8.89 -12.21 4.50
C TRP A 170 7.61 -11.70 3.83
N ALA A 171 7.68 -11.51 2.51
CA ALA A 171 6.53 -11.09 1.73
C ALA A 171 5.57 -12.25 1.45
N THR A 172 4.30 -12.03 1.71
CA THR A 172 3.21 -12.90 1.24
C THR A 172 2.71 -12.47 -0.13
N GLU A 173 2.76 -11.15 -0.40
CA GLU A 173 2.39 -10.57 -1.69
C GLU A 173 3.32 -9.40 -2.03
N ILE A 174 3.68 -9.29 -3.30
CA ILE A 174 4.43 -8.17 -3.87
C ILE A 174 3.64 -7.66 -5.07
N ARG A 175 3.27 -6.36 -5.05
CA ARG A 175 2.65 -5.68 -6.18
C ARG A 175 3.67 -4.73 -6.79
N ILE A 176 3.93 -4.87 -8.09
CA ILE A 176 4.78 -3.98 -8.86
C ILE A 176 3.86 -2.94 -9.49
N SER A 177 3.79 -1.75 -8.92
CA SER A 177 2.83 -0.72 -9.31
C SER A 177 3.46 0.37 -10.17
N GLN A 178 2.68 0.88 -11.11
CA GLN A 178 3.02 2.02 -11.95
C GLN A 178 1.91 3.05 -11.88
N PHE A 179 2.27 4.31 -11.59
CA PHE A 179 1.35 5.44 -11.70
C PHE A 179 1.30 5.94 -13.13
N VAL A 180 0.11 5.98 -13.70
CA VAL A 180 -0.14 6.53 -15.03
C VAL A 180 -0.90 7.84 -14.88
N THR A 181 -0.34 8.92 -15.42
CA THR A 181 -1.00 10.21 -15.52
C THR A 181 -1.66 10.31 -16.91
N ASP A 182 -2.91 10.73 -16.94
CA ASP A 182 -3.65 11.02 -18.17
C ASP A 182 -3.10 12.29 -18.86
#